data_7ff31e8bf1a622f4c8d7434b943a1f1c
#
_entry.id   7ff31e8bf1a622f4c8d7434b943a1f1c
#
_cell.length_a   1.000
_cell.length_b   1.000
_cell.length_c   1.000
_cell.angle_alpha   90.00
_cell.angle_beta   90.00
_cell.angle_gamma   90.00
#
_symmetry.space_group_name_H-M   'P 1'
#
loop_
_entity.id
_entity.type
_entity.pdbx_description
1 polymer ?
#
loop_
_entity_poly.entity_id
_entity_poly.type
_entity_poly.pdbx_seq_one_letter_code
_entity_poly.pdbx_strand_id
1 'polypeptide(L)'
;MFKFMSGAERDRSEVKIDKDSVERLQVGTVLLESCEFLPKHRFPQWKVIKRFKDRNNTPHVVIQNLGEPTSCKSLSLQGLITSRKYYALQSSYAH
;
A
#
# COMPACT_ATOMS: atom_id res chain seq x y z
N MET A 1 26.28 3.03 -17.34
CA MET A 1 25.72 2.83 -17.00
C MET A 1 25.10 2.81 -16.42
N PHE A 2 24.79 2.83 -16.13
CA PHE A 2 24.27 2.76 -15.56
C PHE A 2 23.57 2.33 -15.07
N LYS A 3 23.48 2.12 -15.13
CA LYS A 3 22.75 1.46 -14.51
C LYS A 3 22.85 1.41 -13.17
N PHE A 4 23.44 1.91 -12.60
CA PHE A 4 23.56 1.86 -11.41
C PHE A 4 22.76 2.58 -10.65
N MET A 5 22.27 3.38 -10.95
CA MET A 5 21.42 3.97 -10.34
C MET A 5 20.39 3.27 -9.87
N SER A 6 20.19 2.40 -10.38
CA SER A 6 19.16 1.54 -10.00
C SER A 6 19.33 0.98 -8.62
N GLY A 7 20.48 1.16 -8.03
CA GLY A 7 20.65 0.68 -6.68
C GLY A 7 19.70 1.32 -5.69
N ALA A 8 19.50 2.60 -5.80
CA ALA A 8 18.62 3.28 -4.86
C ALA A 8 17.19 2.83 -5.03
N GLU A 9 16.83 2.47 -6.23
CA GLU A 9 15.46 2.07 -6.45
C GLU A 9 15.15 0.73 -5.91
N ARG A 10 16.15 -0.07 -5.68
CA ARG A 10 15.89 -1.39 -5.16
C ARG A 10 15.51 -1.40 -3.72
N ASP A 11 15.71 -0.30 -3.01
CA ASP A 11 15.32 -0.23 -1.63
C ASP A 11 13.82 -0.28 -1.47
N ARG A 12 13.10 0.05 -2.52
CA ARG A 12 11.65 0.01 -2.47
C ARG A 12 11.14 -0.55 -3.74
N SER A 13 10.32 -1.54 -3.66
CA SER A 13 9.63 -2.02 -4.84
C SER A 13 8.15 -1.90 -4.59
N GLU A 14 7.44 -1.63 -5.66
CA GLU A 14 6.00 -1.50 -5.62
C GLU A 14 5.41 -2.81 -6.08
N VAL A 15 4.60 -3.38 -5.24
CA VAL A 15 3.95 -4.64 -5.54
C VAL A 15 2.47 -4.36 -5.68
N LYS A 16 1.92 -4.75 -6.81
CA LYS A 16 0.51 -4.61 -7.02
C LYS A 16 -0.22 -5.51 -6.05
N ILE A 17 -1.28 -4.98 -5.45
CA ILE A 17 -2.02 -5.75 -4.47
C ILE A 17 -2.94 -6.71 -5.18
N ASP A 18 -2.69 -8.00 -4.98
CA ASP A 18 -3.53 -9.04 -5.53
C ASP A 18 -3.95 -9.97 -4.40
N LYS A 19 -4.59 -11.06 -4.76
CA LYS A 19 -5.14 -11.96 -3.77
C LYS A 19 -4.08 -12.53 -2.84
N ASP A 20 -2.90 -12.81 -3.36
CA ASP A 20 -1.85 -13.38 -2.53
C ASP A 20 -1.18 -12.32 -1.65
N SER A 21 -0.87 -11.18 -2.22
CA SER A 21 -0.15 -10.16 -1.48
C SER A 21 -1.04 -9.48 -0.44
N VAL A 22 -2.35 -9.40 -0.69
CA VAL A 22 -3.23 -8.70 0.23
C VAL A 22 -3.28 -9.41 1.58
N GLU A 23 -3.13 -10.71 1.59
CA GLU A 23 -3.17 -11.43 2.86
C GLU A 23 -1.92 -11.23 3.69
N ARG A 24 -0.87 -10.74 3.07
CA ARG A 24 0.38 -10.47 3.79
C ARG A 24 0.50 -9.02 4.23
N LEU A 25 -0.51 -8.20 3.97
CA LEU A 25 -0.47 -6.84 4.42
C LEU A 25 -0.45 -6.80 5.93
N GLN A 26 0.49 -6.08 6.47
CA GLN A 26 0.65 -5.97 7.91
C GLN A 26 0.52 -4.52 8.33
N VAL A 27 0.20 -4.33 9.59
CA VAL A 27 0.21 -3.00 10.17
C VAL A 27 1.60 -2.41 9.97
N GLY A 28 1.65 -1.19 9.48
CA GLY A 28 2.92 -0.54 9.16
C GLY A 28 3.25 -0.53 7.69
N THR A 29 2.59 -1.38 6.89
CA THR A 29 2.83 -1.39 5.45
C THR A 29 2.34 -0.08 4.85
N VAL A 30 3.14 0.48 3.94
CA VAL A 30 2.77 1.70 3.25
C VAL A 30 2.23 1.35 1.88
N LEU A 31 1.12 1.97 1.53
CA LEU A 31 0.47 1.79 0.23
C LEU A 31 0.56 3.08 -0.56
N LEU A 32 0.74 2.95 -1.86
CA LEU A 32 0.63 4.07 -2.78
C LEU A 32 -0.71 3.99 -3.48
N GLU A 33 -1.38 5.11 -3.56
CA GLU A 33 -2.65 5.18 -4.28
C GLU A 33 -2.40 5.85 -5.63
N SER A 34 -2.59 5.10 -6.69
CA SER A 34 -2.41 5.62 -8.04
C SER A 34 -3.44 6.69 -8.33
N CYS A 35 -2.99 7.83 -8.84
CA CYS A 35 -3.87 8.92 -9.22
C CYS A 35 -3.59 9.27 -10.67
N GLU A 36 -4.65 9.27 -11.46
CA GLU A 36 -4.52 9.36 -12.91
C GLU A 36 -3.77 10.60 -13.39
N PHE A 37 -3.95 11.72 -12.71
CA PHE A 37 -3.37 12.97 -13.18
C PHE A 37 -2.15 13.41 -12.40
N LEU A 38 -1.59 12.54 -11.58
CA LEU A 38 -0.41 12.88 -10.80
C LEU A 38 0.76 12.01 -11.20
N PRO A 39 1.96 12.56 -11.18
CA PRO A 39 3.13 11.72 -11.35
C PRO A 39 3.30 10.81 -10.14
N LYS A 40 3.97 9.70 -10.36
CA LYS A 40 4.08 8.67 -9.34
C LYS A 40 4.62 9.18 -8.01
N HIS A 41 5.59 10.07 -8.05
CA HIS A 41 6.17 10.57 -6.80
C HIS A 41 5.23 11.48 -6.03
N ARG A 42 4.09 11.84 -6.62
CA ARG A 42 3.07 12.65 -5.96
C ARG A 42 1.86 11.83 -5.53
N PHE A 43 1.88 10.51 -5.75
CA PHE A 43 0.78 9.67 -5.33
C PHE A 43 0.61 9.73 -3.81
N PRO A 44 -0.63 9.77 -3.32
CA PRO A 44 -0.85 9.72 -1.88
C PRO A 44 -0.30 8.44 -1.29
N GLN A 45 0.26 8.56 -0.09
CA GLN A 45 0.79 7.42 0.63
C GLN A 45 -0.10 7.16 1.84
N TRP A 46 -0.41 5.90 2.04
CA TRP A 46 -1.26 5.46 3.12
C TRP A 46 -0.54 4.40 3.91
N LYS A 47 -0.74 4.40 5.21
CA LYS A 47 -0.12 3.41 6.08
C LYS A 47 -1.20 2.56 6.69
N VAL A 48 -1.02 1.25 6.66
CA VAL A 48 -1.95 0.34 7.31
C VAL A 48 -1.75 0.48 8.81
N ILE A 49 -2.78 0.91 9.52
CA ILE A 49 -2.67 1.11 10.96
C ILE A 49 -3.47 0.10 11.76
N LYS A 50 -4.34 -0.66 11.11
CA LYS A 50 -5.15 -1.64 11.82
C LYS A 50 -5.70 -2.67 10.86
N ARG A 51 -5.85 -3.88 11.32
CA ARG A 51 -6.54 -4.93 10.58
C ARG A 51 -7.62 -5.49 11.49
N PHE A 52 -8.77 -5.78 10.89
CA PHE A 52 -9.86 -6.36 11.68
C PHE A 52 -10.80 -7.14 10.76
N LYS A 53 -11.67 -7.93 11.37
CA LYS A 53 -12.73 -8.61 10.64
C LYS A 53 -14.06 -8.07 11.13
N ASP A 54 -14.98 -7.88 10.19
CA ASP A 54 -16.29 -7.39 10.56
C ASP A 54 -17.16 -8.54 11.06
N ARG A 55 -18.43 -8.25 11.34
CA ARG A 55 -19.31 -9.27 11.90
C ARG A 55 -19.55 -10.42 10.94
N ASN A 56 -19.32 -10.21 9.66
CA ASN A 56 -19.44 -11.28 8.66
C ASN A 56 -18.13 -12.01 8.46
N ASN A 57 -17.15 -11.73 9.33
CA ASN A 57 -15.82 -12.34 9.26
C ASN A 57 -15.07 -11.92 7.99
N THR A 58 -15.42 -10.79 7.43
CA THR A 58 -14.74 -10.25 6.25
C THR A 58 -13.56 -9.40 6.69
N PRO A 59 -12.34 -9.67 6.18
CA PRO A 59 -11.17 -8.91 6.61
C PRO A 59 -11.14 -7.51 6.02
N HIS A 60 -10.73 -6.57 6.85
CA HIS A 60 -10.63 -5.15 6.50
C HIS A 60 -9.32 -4.59 7.02
N VAL A 61 -8.91 -3.47 6.44
CA VAL A 61 -7.79 -2.70 6.96
C VAL A 61 -8.22 -1.26 7.12
N VAL A 62 -7.62 -0.59 8.10
CA VAL A 62 -7.76 0.85 8.25
C VAL A 62 -6.45 1.45 7.79
N ILE A 63 -6.52 2.43 6.90
CA ILE A 63 -5.33 3.08 6.40
C ILE A 63 -5.39 4.57 6.71
N GLN A 64 -4.23 5.12 7.00
CA GLN A 64 -4.09 6.52 7.40
C GLN A 64 -3.24 7.23 6.36
N ASN A 65 -3.69 8.39 5.92
CA ASN A 65 -2.95 9.19 4.94
C ASN A 65 -1.71 9.77 5.60
N LEU A 66 -0.54 9.51 5.05
CA LEU A 66 0.69 9.99 5.66
C LEU A 66 0.88 11.49 5.51
N GLY A 67 0.32 12.07 4.45
CA GLY A 67 0.39 13.51 4.29
C GLY A 67 -0.67 14.25 5.09
N GLU A 68 -1.69 13.53 5.55
CA GLU A 68 -2.79 14.14 6.26
C GLU A 68 -3.29 13.14 7.31
N PRO A 69 -2.59 13.03 8.43
CA PRO A 69 -2.85 11.94 9.39
C PRO A 69 -4.26 11.89 9.97
N THR A 70 -5.01 12.98 9.89
CA THR A 70 -6.38 12.93 10.34
C THR A 70 -7.31 12.24 9.36
N SER A 71 -6.81 11.95 8.16
CA SER A 71 -7.60 11.28 7.13
C SER A 71 -7.34 9.79 7.18
N CYS A 72 -8.34 9.03 7.60
CA CYS A 72 -8.26 7.59 7.68
C CYS A 72 -9.46 7.00 6.96
N LYS A 73 -9.29 5.81 6.41
CA LYS A 73 -10.42 5.12 5.82
C LYS A 73 -10.27 3.62 6.00
N SER A 74 -11.39 2.95 5.94
CA SER A 74 -11.47 1.52 6.14
C SER A 74 -11.85 0.86 4.81
N LEU A 75 -11.14 -0.18 4.45
CA LEU A 75 -11.38 -0.89 3.20
C LEU A 75 -11.33 -2.38 3.44
N SER A 76 -12.20 -3.13 2.77
CA SER A 76 -12.06 -4.58 2.81
C SER A 76 -10.84 -4.96 1.98
N LEU A 77 -10.25 -6.12 2.29
CA LEU A 77 -9.12 -6.58 1.48
C LEU A 77 -9.55 -6.80 0.04
N GLN A 78 -10.76 -7.30 -0.16
CA GLN A 78 -11.27 -7.48 -1.50
C GLN A 78 -11.41 -6.12 -2.20
N GLY A 79 -11.80 -5.09 -1.48
CA GLY A 79 -11.91 -3.75 -2.04
C GLY A 79 -10.57 -3.20 -2.49
N LEU A 80 -9.50 -3.52 -1.76
CA LEU A 80 -8.17 -3.09 -2.20
C LEU A 80 -7.81 -3.73 -3.52
N ILE A 81 -8.13 -5.00 -3.69
CA ILE A 81 -7.82 -5.72 -4.93
C ILE A 81 -8.63 -5.17 -6.08
N THR A 82 -9.93 -5.03 -5.89
CA THR A 82 -10.81 -4.65 -6.99
C THR A 82 -10.64 -3.22 -7.42
N SER A 83 -10.19 -2.34 -6.53
CA SER A 83 -9.98 -0.94 -6.89
C SER A 83 -8.83 -0.78 -7.87
N ARG A 84 -7.85 -1.68 -7.82
CA ARG A 84 -6.71 -1.71 -8.73
C ARG A 84 -5.84 -0.46 -8.70
N LYS A 85 -5.99 0.36 -7.68
CA LYS A 85 -5.21 1.58 -7.62
C LYS A 85 -4.21 1.62 -6.48
N TYR A 86 -4.12 0.55 -5.69
CA TYR A 86 -3.20 0.53 -4.56
C TYR A 86 -2.04 -0.40 -4.84
N TYR A 87 -0.86 0.05 -4.46
CA TYR A 87 0.38 -0.72 -4.56
C TYR A 87 1.02 -0.72 -3.20
N ALA A 88 1.54 -1.86 -2.79
CA ALA A 88 2.25 -1.95 -1.52
C ALA A 88 3.73 -1.64 -1.77
N LEU A 89 4.29 -0.79 -0.91
CA LEU A 89 5.72 -0.52 -0.96
C LEU A 89 6.44 -1.54 -0.11
N GLN A 90 7.46 -2.15 -0.67
CA GLN A 90 8.29 -3.09 0.04
C GLN A 90 9.70 -2.57 0.09
N SER A 91 10.33 -2.76 1.23
CA SER A 91 11.72 -2.40 1.37
C SER A 91 12.55 -3.65 1.16
N SER A 92 13.53 -3.58 0.29
CA SER A 92 14.31 -4.74 -0.05
C SER A 92 15.19 -5.21 1.09
N TYR A 93 15.40 -4.39 2.08
CA TYR A 93 16.19 -4.81 3.22
C TYR A 93 15.36 -4.97 4.48
N ALA A 94 14.09 -5.02 4.36
CA ALA A 94 13.25 -5.32 5.51
C ALA A 94 13.29 -6.81 5.72
N HIS A 95 13.98 -7.24 6.70
CA HIS A 95 14.02 -8.68 6.93
C HIS A 95 14.65 -9.01 8.23
#